data_704c46b025591d7581e2142c75e5304b
#
_entry.id   704c46b025591d7581e2142c75e5304b
#
_cell.length_a   1.000
_cell.length_b   1.000
_cell.length_c   1.000
_cell.angle_alpha   90.00
_cell.angle_beta   90.00
_cell.angle_gamma   90.00
#
_symmetry.space_group_name_H-M   'P 1'
#
loop_
_entity.id
_entity.type
_entity.pdbx_description
1 polymer ?
#
loop_
_entity_poly.entity_id
_entity_poly.type
_entity_poly.pdbx_seq_one_letter_code
_entity_poly.pdbx_strand_id
1 'polypeptide(L)'
;MKIEWFLLFLVIEGVMYLNIREQAEEREFQYLSRYASHSRESKGRERVEEECDIRTVYQRDRDRIIHSKAFRRLKDKTQVFLAAQGDHYRTRLTHTLEVSQTARTIAKALELNEDLVEAIALGHDLGHTPFGHAGEAALNEICPEGFAHFKQS
;
A
#
# COMPACT_ATOMS: atom_id res chain seq x y z
N MET A 1 -4.59 9.88 48.96
CA MET A 1 -4.61 11.08 48.06
C MET A 1 -3.32 11.32 47.26
N LYS A 2 -2.12 11.12 47.82
CA LYS A 2 -0.86 11.29 47.03
C LYS A 2 -0.50 10.12 46.09
N ILE A 3 -0.97 8.92 46.35
CA ILE A 3 -0.68 7.72 45.55
C ILE A 3 -1.53 7.70 44.25
N GLU A 4 -2.76 8.19 44.29
CA GLU A 4 -3.64 8.25 43.13
C GLU A 4 -3.14 9.26 42.08
N TRP A 5 -2.58 10.38 42.52
CA TRP A 5 -1.96 11.36 41.60
C TRP A 5 -0.67 10.84 40.96
N PHE A 6 0.10 10.01 41.69
CA PHE A 6 1.33 9.42 41.18
C PHE A 6 1.03 8.31 40.13
N LEU A 7 -0.02 7.51 40.36
CA LEU A 7 -0.49 6.53 39.39
C LEU A 7 -1.12 7.22 38.15
N LEU A 8 -1.87 8.31 38.36
CA LEU A 8 -2.42 9.10 37.27
C LEU A 8 -1.30 9.77 36.45
N PHE A 9 -0.24 10.24 37.11
CA PHE A 9 0.94 10.82 36.45
C PHE A 9 1.72 9.79 35.66
N LEU A 10 1.90 8.57 36.18
CA LEU A 10 2.52 7.43 35.47
C LEU A 10 1.69 6.96 34.27
N VAL A 11 0.36 6.97 34.37
CA VAL A 11 -0.54 6.65 33.25
C VAL A 11 -0.48 7.74 32.19
N ILE A 12 -0.43 9.01 32.58
CA ILE A 12 -0.29 10.14 31.65
C ILE A 12 1.10 10.14 30.99
N GLU A 13 2.18 9.83 31.72
CA GLU A 13 3.51 9.65 31.15
C GLU A 13 3.56 8.44 30.21
N GLY A 14 2.94 7.31 30.55
CA GLY A 14 2.88 6.13 29.69
C GLY A 14 2.13 6.38 28.37
N VAL A 15 1.08 7.20 28.38
CA VAL A 15 0.33 7.60 27.18
C VAL A 15 1.08 8.68 26.38
N MET A 16 1.92 9.48 27.02
CA MET A 16 2.70 10.54 26.35
C MET A 16 3.97 10.04 25.64
N TYR A 17 4.40 8.79 25.89
CA TYR A 17 5.62 8.23 25.28
C TYR A 17 5.39 7.43 24.00
N LEU A 18 4.15 7.08 23.66
CA LEU A 18 3.87 6.44 22.38
C LEU A 18 3.93 7.50 21.27
N ASN A 19 4.76 7.27 20.25
CA ASN A 19 4.75 8.11 19.07
C ASN A 19 3.46 7.88 18.25
N ILE A 20 3.21 8.72 17.26
CA ILE A 20 1.95 8.70 16.49
C ILE A 20 1.78 7.34 15.78
N ARG A 21 2.87 6.75 15.29
CA ARG A 21 2.88 5.42 14.68
C ARG A 21 2.42 4.34 15.67
N GLU A 22 3.01 4.32 16.85
CA GLU A 22 2.69 3.32 17.87
C GLU A 22 1.23 3.41 18.34
N GLN A 23 0.71 4.64 18.45
CA GLN A 23 -0.70 4.86 18.74
C GLN A 23 -1.61 4.34 17.61
N ALA A 24 -1.21 4.52 16.35
CA ALA A 24 -1.95 3.99 15.20
C ALA A 24 -1.95 2.45 15.18
N GLU A 25 -0.80 1.84 15.44
CA GLU A 25 -0.65 0.38 15.53
C GLU A 25 -1.47 -0.21 16.68
N GLU A 26 -1.52 0.46 17.84
CA GLU A 26 -2.36 0.02 18.96
C GLU A 26 -3.85 0.08 18.63
N ARG A 27 -4.28 1.12 17.90
CA ARG A 27 -5.67 1.22 17.41
C ARG A 27 -6.00 0.08 16.43
N GLU A 28 -5.07 -0.33 15.56
CA GLU A 28 -5.28 -1.46 14.66
C GLU A 28 -5.71 -2.72 15.43
N PHE A 29 -5.08 -3.03 16.56
CA PHE A 29 -5.45 -4.16 17.42
C PHE A 29 -6.83 -4.04 18.07
N GLN A 30 -7.35 -2.83 18.22
CA GLN A 30 -8.65 -2.59 18.85
C GLN A 30 -9.83 -2.74 17.89
N TYR A 31 -9.66 -2.36 16.60
CA TYR A 31 -10.79 -2.30 15.68
C TYR A 31 -10.66 -3.21 14.45
N LEU A 32 -9.47 -3.69 14.12
CA LEU A 32 -9.34 -4.61 12.99
C LEU A 32 -9.78 -6.02 13.37
N SER A 33 -10.33 -6.71 12.37
CA SER A 33 -10.68 -8.11 12.48
C SER A 33 -9.48 -8.98 12.86
N ARG A 34 -9.73 -10.08 13.57
CA ARG A 34 -8.70 -11.10 13.89
C ARG A 34 -8.03 -11.71 12.65
N TYR A 35 -8.58 -11.51 11.46
CA TYR A 35 -8.02 -11.98 10.19
C TYR A 35 -7.21 -10.90 9.48
N ALA A 36 -7.19 -9.68 10.01
CA ALA A 36 -6.44 -8.59 9.43
C ALA A 36 -4.94 -8.73 9.71
N SER A 37 -4.12 -8.21 8.79
CA SER A 37 -2.70 -8.01 9.03
C SER A 37 -2.49 -6.69 9.77
N HIS A 38 -1.85 -6.75 10.95
CA HIS A 38 -1.50 -5.57 11.73
C HIS A 38 -0.13 -5.03 11.30
N SER A 39 0.02 -3.73 11.28
CA SER A 39 1.28 -3.08 10.87
C SER A 39 2.46 -3.49 11.74
N ARG A 40 2.25 -3.65 13.05
CA ARG A 40 3.27 -4.09 14.02
C ARG A 40 3.75 -5.52 13.75
N GLU A 41 2.93 -6.36 13.14
CA GLU A 41 3.23 -7.78 12.83
C GLU A 41 3.74 -7.96 11.39
N SER A 42 4.09 -6.87 10.72
CA SER A 42 4.65 -6.93 9.37
C SER A 42 5.90 -7.81 9.34
N LYS A 43 6.05 -8.61 8.28
CA LYS A 43 7.25 -9.43 8.05
C LYS A 43 8.51 -8.59 7.79
N GLY A 44 8.36 -7.27 7.74
CA GLY A 44 9.46 -6.34 7.47
C GLY A 44 9.81 -6.26 6.00
N ARG A 45 11.00 -5.76 5.73
CA ARG A 45 11.55 -5.54 4.39
C ARG A 45 12.85 -6.31 4.22
N GLU A 46 13.21 -6.59 2.97
CA GLU A 46 14.50 -7.20 2.63
C GLU A 46 15.69 -6.39 3.18
N ARG A 47 15.57 -5.05 3.16
CA ARG A 47 16.54 -4.15 3.80
C ARG A 47 15.92 -3.51 5.02
N VAL A 48 16.59 -3.67 6.15
CA VAL A 48 16.17 -3.03 7.42
C VAL A 48 16.29 -1.51 7.27
N GLU A 49 15.25 -0.81 7.67
CA GLU A 49 15.17 0.65 7.66
C GLU A 49 14.69 1.16 9.01
N GLU A 50 15.07 2.38 9.34
CA GLU A 50 14.56 3.07 10.52
C GLU A 50 13.04 3.24 10.44
N GLU A 51 12.37 3.01 11.54
CA GLU A 51 10.93 3.21 11.65
C GLU A 51 10.60 4.70 11.60
N CYS A 52 9.40 5.02 11.15
CA CYS A 52 8.89 6.38 11.13
C CYS A 52 8.08 6.64 12.40
N ASP A 53 8.25 7.77 13.05
CA ASP A 53 7.51 8.13 14.27
C ASP A 53 6.03 8.44 14.02
N ILE A 54 5.64 8.68 12.75
CA ILE A 54 4.31 9.15 12.39
C ILE A 54 3.51 8.07 11.64
N ARG A 55 4.14 7.37 10.69
CA ARG A 55 3.46 6.47 9.75
C ARG A 55 3.75 5.01 10.05
N THR A 56 2.73 4.18 9.99
CA THR A 56 2.87 2.72 10.03
C THR A 56 3.65 2.21 8.80
N VAL A 57 4.10 0.97 8.85
CA VAL A 57 4.86 0.34 7.76
C VAL A 57 4.06 0.32 6.46
N TYR A 58 2.76 -0.01 6.51
CA TYR A 58 1.91 -0.08 5.32
C TYR A 58 1.61 1.31 4.74
N GLN A 59 1.46 2.34 5.58
CA GLN A 59 1.35 3.73 5.11
C GLN A 59 2.61 4.18 4.37
N ARG A 60 3.79 3.81 4.89
CA ARG A 60 5.06 4.13 4.21
C ARG A 60 5.18 3.42 2.86
N ASP A 61 4.73 2.18 2.76
CA ASP A 61 4.78 1.42 1.51
C ASP A 61 3.83 2.02 0.47
N ARG A 62 2.59 2.34 0.85
CA ARG A 62 1.65 3.08 0.02
C ARG A 62 2.23 4.38 -0.51
N ASP A 63 2.79 5.22 0.36
CA ASP A 63 3.37 6.50 -0.01
C ASP A 63 4.54 6.31 -1.00
N ARG A 64 5.40 5.33 -0.79
CA ARG A 64 6.51 4.99 -1.70
C ARG A 64 6.02 4.58 -3.08
N ILE A 65 4.98 3.76 -3.13
CA ILE A 65 4.37 3.35 -4.39
C ILE A 65 3.90 4.57 -5.17
N ILE A 66 3.10 5.45 -4.54
CA ILE A 66 2.55 6.65 -5.16
C ILE A 66 3.66 7.58 -5.67
N HIS A 67 4.74 7.74 -4.90
CA HIS A 67 5.85 8.60 -5.27
C HIS A 67 6.87 7.94 -6.23
N SER A 68 6.71 6.68 -6.57
CA SER A 68 7.62 5.96 -7.46
C SER A 68 7.51 6.46 -8.92
N LYS A 69 8.60 6.34 -9.67
CA LYS A 69 8.59 6.60 -11.11
C LYS A 69 7.71 5.60 -11.86
N ALA A 70 7.65 4.36 -11.40
CA ALA A 70 6.83 3.31 -11.98
C ALA A 70 5.35 3.67 -11.93
N PHE A 71 4.85 4.14 -10.77
CA PHE A 71 3.47 4.57 -10.60
C PHE A 71 3.12 5.74 -11.54
N ARG A 72 3.99 6.76 -11.63
CA ARG A 72 3.75 7.90 -12.55
C ARG A 72 3.66 7.49 -14.02
N ARG A 73 4.40 6.45 -14.43
CA ARG A 73 4.34 5.93 -15.81
C ARG A 73 3.02 5.23 -16.16
N LEU A 74 2.21 4.84 -15.17
CA LEU A 74 0.90 4.25 -15.41
C LEU A 74 -0.04 5.19 -16.17
N LYS A 75 0.14 6.51 -16.05
CA LYS A 75 -0.64 7.51 -16.82
C LYS A 75 -0.45 7.40 -18.33
N ASP A 76 0.74 6.97 -18.77
CA ASP A 76 1.13 6.89 -20.16
C ASP A 76 0.95 5.47 -20.74
N LYS A 77 0.49 4.53 -19.93
CA LYS A 77 0.19 3.14 -20.32
C LYS A 77 -1.32 2.98 -20.50
N THR A 78 -1.74 2.57 -21.68
CA THR A 78 -3.15 2.23 -21.93
C THR A 78 -3.47 0.84 -21.41
N GLN A 79 -4.74 0.62 -21.06
CA GLN A 79 -5.17 -0.71 -20.57
C GLN A 79 -5.32 -1.71 -21.72
N VAL A 80 -5.91 -1.31 -22.84
CA VAL A 80 -6.19 -2.18 -24.00
C VAL A 80 -5.88 -1.50 -25.35
N PHE A 81 -6.15 -0.20 -25.49
CA PHE A 81 -5.99 0.53 -26.76
C PHE A 81 -5.08 1.75 -26.59
N LEU A 82 -4.42 2.17 -27.68
CA LEU A 82 -3.68 3.42 -27.70
C LEU A 82 -4.63 4.57 -27.46
N ALA A 83 -4.41 5.34 -26.40
CA ALA A 83 -5.21 6.51 -26.02
C ALA A 83 -4.93 7.69 -26.94
N ALA A 84 -5.10 7.51 -28.25
CA ALA A 84 -4.70 8.51 -29.22
C ALA A 84 -5.69 9.68 -29.33
N GLN A 85 -6.98 9.51 -29.04
CA GLN A 85 -7.99 10.59 -29.16
C GLN A 85 -9.28 10.23 -28.40
N GLY A 86 -9.58 10.97 -27.31
CA GLY A 86 -10.88 10.98 -26.64
C GLY A 86 -10.86 10.65 -25.15
N ASP A 87 -11.75 11.29 -24.40
CA ASP A 87 -11.90 11.18 -22.93
C ASP A 87 -12.42 9.80 -22.44
N HIS A 88 -12.72 8.89 -23.36
CA HIS A 88 -13.30 7.58 -23.03
C HIS A 88 -12.27 6.48 -22.78
N TYR A 89 -10.98 6.74 -22.98
CA TYR A 89 -9.96 5.72 -22.81
C TYR A 89 -9.39 5.72 -21.40
N ARG A 90 -9.54 4.57 -20.74
CA ARG A 90 -9.04 4.34 -19.39
C ARG A 90 -7.53 4.09 -19.44
N THR A 91 -6.75 4.93 -18.73
CA THR A 91 -5.32 4.65 -18.50
C THR A 91 -5.16 3.60 -17.40
N ARG A 92 -3.99 2.98 -17.30
CA ARG A 92 -3.68 2.08 -16.19
C ARG A 92 -3.70 2.79 -14.85
N LEU A 93 -3.34 4.07 -14.80
CA LEU A 93 -3.43 4.86 -13.58
C LEU A 93 -4.87 5.00 -13.09
N THR A 94 -5.81 5.33 -13.99
CA THR A 94 -7.22 5.45 -13.63
C THR A 94 -7.79 4.11 -13.15
N HIS A 95 -7.46 3.02 -13.86
CA HIS A 95 -7.84 1.67 -13.44
C HIS A 95 -7.31 1.32 -12.05
N THR A 96 -6.02 1.57 -11.79
CA THR A 96 -5.39 1.30 -10.51
C THR A 96 -6.07 2.06 -9.35
N LEU A 97 -6.46 3.31 -9.58
CA LEU A 97 -7.19 4.11 -8.59
C LEU A 97 -8.61 3.56 -8.32
N GLU A 98 -9.33 3.14 -9.35
CA GLU A 98 -10.66 2.51 -9.22
C GLU A 98 -10.59 1.18 -8.46
N VAL A 99 -9.59 0.35 -8.77
CA VAL A 99 -9.32 -0.91 -8.04
C VAL A 99 -9.02 -0.61 -6.58
N SER A 100 -8.16 0.37 -6.31
CA SER A 100 -7.81 0.78 -4.94
C SER A 100 -9.04 1.23 -4.15
N GLN A 101 -9.88 2.08 -4.73
CA GLN A 101 -11.10 2.56 -4.07
C GLN A 101 -12.06 1.42 -3.74
N THR A 102 -12.29 0.51 -4.69
CA THR A 102 -13.17 -0.64 -4.49
C THR A 102 -12.61 -1.59 -3.43
N ALA A 103 -11.31 -1.90 -3.51
CA ALA A 103 -10.64 -2.78 -2.56
C ALA A 103 -10.68 -2.22 -1.14
N ARG A 104 -10.46 -0.92 -0.95
CA ARG A 104 -10.58 -0.26 0.36
C ARG A 104 -12.00 -0.32 0.92
N THR A 105 -13.01 -0.14 0.07
CA THR A 105 -14.41 -0.27 0.51
C THR A 105 -14.70 -1.67 1.05
N ILE A 106 -14.20 -2.70 0.38
CA ILE A 106 -14.31 -4.09 0.83
C ILE A 106 -13.52 -4.32 2.13
N ALA A 107 -12.26 -3.84 2.16
CA ALA A 107 -11.42 -3.97 3.34
C ALA A 107 -12.05 -3.36 4.58
N LYS A 108 -12.61 -2.15 4.44
CA LYS A 108 -13.33 -1.46 5.51
C LYS A 108 -14.55 -2.24 5.99
N ALA A 109 -15.35 -2.79 5.07
CA ALA A 109 -16.54 -3.59 5.42
C ALA A 109 -16.17 -4.89 6.17
N LEU A 110 -14.96 -5.41 5.96
CA LEU A 110 -14.45 -6.64 6.59
C LEU A 110 -13.52 -6.35 7.79
N GLU A 111 -13.36 -5.09 8.20
CA GLU A 111 -12.43 -4.64 9.25
C GLU A 111 -10.99 -5.12 9.00
N LEU A 112 -10.55 -5.11 7.72
CA LEU A 112 -9.17 -5.39 7.32
C LEU A 112 -8.33 -4.12 7.29
N ASN A 113 -7.00 -4.26 7.23
CA ASN A 113 -6.09 -3.13 7.16
C ASN A 113 -6.19 -2.41 5.80
N GLU A 114 -6.84 -1.24 5.79
CA GLU A 114 -7.07 -0.45 4.58
C GLU A 114 -5.75 0.04 3.96
N ASP A 115 -4.76 0.41 4.76
CA ASP A 115 -3.47 0.91 4.26
C ASP A 115 -2.70 -0.18 3.51
N LEU A 116 -2.72 -1.43 4.01
CA LEU A 116 -2.13 -2.57 3.33
C LEU A 116 -2.86 -2.88 2.01
N VAL A 117 -4.19 -2.92 2.05
CA VAL A 117 -5.02 -3.20 0.86
C VAL A 117 -4.81 -2.12 -0.20
N GLU A 118 -4.74 -0.86 0.19
CA GLU A 118 -4.45 0.25 -0.71
C GLU A 118 -3.05 0.12 -1.32
N ALA A 119 -2.03 -0.19 -0.54
CA ALA A 119 -0.67 -0.40 -1.03
C ALA A 119 -0.61 -1.53 -2.07
N ILE A 120 -1.25 -2.67 -1.80
CA ILE A 120 -1.34 -3.79 -2.74
C ILE A 120 -2.07 -3.36 -4.02
N ALA A 121 -3.22 -2.70 -3.89
CA ALA A 121 -4.02 -2.26 -5.03
C ALA A 121 -3.29 -1.23 -5.89
N LEU A 122 -2.55 -0.29 -5.31
CA LEU A 122 -1.74 0.67 -6.04
C LEU A 122 -0.50 0.04 -6.69
N GLY A 123 0.02 -1.03 -6.10
CA GLY A 123 1.22 -1.72 -6.56
C GLY A 123 1.01 -2.74 -7.68
N HIS A 124 -0.21 -3.29 -7.80
CA HIS A 124 -0.46 -4.49 -8.63
C HIS A 124 -0.07 -4.37 -10.11
N ASP A 125 -0.11 -3.16 -10.67
CA ASP A 125 0.13 -2.88 -12.10
C ASP A 125 1.48 -2.20 -12.39
N LEU A 126 2.34 -2.00 -11.39
CA LEU A 126 3.61 -1.28 -11.55
C LEU A 126 4.54 -1.93 -12.57
N GLY A 127 4.64 -3.25 -12.55
CA GLY A 127 5.48 -4.06 -13.43
C GLY A 127 4.93 -4.24 -14.84
N HIS A 128 3.75 -3.72 -15.16
CA HIS A 128 3.14 -3.91 -16.47
C HIS A 128 3.92 -3.19 -17.58
N THR A 129 4.08 -3.89 -18.72
CA THR A 129 4.81 -3.39 -19.87
C THR A 129 3.99 -2.39 -20.70
N PRO A 130 4.63 -1.54 -21.52
CA PRO A 130 3.96 -0.88 -22.62
C PRO A 130 3.31 -1.91 -23.55
N PHE A 131 2.19 -1.58 -24.16
CA PHE A 131 1.39 -2.44 -25.06
C PHE A 131 0.74 -3.67 -24.39
N GLY A 132 0.57 -3.64 -23.07
CA GLY A 132 -0.15 -4.66 -22.31
C GLY A 132 0.44 -6.07 -22.48
N HIS A 133 -0.43 -7.07 -22.69
CA HIS A 133 0.00 -8.47 -22.82
C HIS A 133 0.84 -8.76 -24.09
N ALA A 134 0.69 -7.98 -25.15
CA ALA A 134 1.55 -8.12 -26.32
C ALA A 134 3.01 -7.74 -26.02
N GLY A 135 3.22 -6.67 -25.26
CA GLY A 135 4.55 -6.28 -24.78
C GLY A 135 5.13 -7.27 -23.78
N GLU A 136 4.29 -7.84 -22.92
CA GLU A 136 4.68 -8.89 -21.98
C GLU A 136 5.12 -10.17 -22.72
N ALA A 137 4.36 -10.62 -23.70
CA ALA A 137 4.72 -11.78 -24.51
C ALA A 137 6.06 -11.58 -25.23
N ALA A 138 6.27 -10.43 -25.87
CA ALA A 138 7.53 -10.11 -26.53
C ALA A 138 8.72 -10.09 -25.55
N LEU A 139 8.55 -9.52 -24.35
CA LEU A 139 9.61 -9.54 -23.34
C LEU A 139 9.86 -10.94 -22.79
N ASN A 140 8.82 -11.75 -22.63
CA ASN A 140 8.96 -13.12 -22.15
C ASN A 140 9.76 -14.01 -23.15
N GLU A 141 9.67 -13.73 -24.45
CA GLU A 141 10.46 -14.42 -25.47
C GLU A 141 11.95 -14.03 -25.44
N ILE A 142 12.27 -12.79 -25.08
CA ILE A 142 13.64 -12.25 -25.15
C ILE A 142 14.37 -12.41 -23.81
N CYS A 143 13.65 -12.41 -22.69
CA CYS A 143 14.26 -12.53 -21.35
C CYS A 143 14.65 -13.99 -21.07
N PRO A 144 15.93 -14.28 -20.74
CA PRO A 144 16.39 -15.66 -20.46
C PRO A 144 15.62 -16.36 -19.34
N GLU A 145 15.17 -15.59 -18.33
CA GLU A 145 14.39 -16.09 -17.17
C GLU A 145 12.89 -15.94 -17.35
N GLY A 146 12.44 -15.55 -18.54
CA GLY A 146 11.07 -15.16 -18.83
C GLY A 146 10.71 -13.81 -18.19
N PHE A 147 9.53 -13.31 -18.53
CA PHE A 147 8.99 -12.07 -17.99
C PHE A 147 7.52 -12.24 -17.61
N ALA A 148 7.16 -11.81 -16.41
CA ALA A 148 5.77 -11.75 -15.98
C ALA A 148 5.55 -10.46 -15.18
N HIS A 149 4.56 -9.65 -15.55
CA HIS A 149 4.32 -8.34 -14.96
C HIS A 149 4.08 -8.40 -13.45
N PHE A 150 3.38 -9.42 -12.95
CA PHE A 150 3.11 -9.61 -11.53
C PHE A 150 4.35 -9.94 -10.69
N LYS A 151 5.42 -10.45 -11.32
CA LYS A 151 6.72 -10.65 -10.65
C LYS A 151 7.55 -9.36 -10.60
N GLN A 152 7.21 -8.39 -11.46
CA GLN A 152 7.91 -7.11 -11.57
C GLN A 152 7.19 -6.00 -10.79
N SER A 153 5.96 -6.24 -10.33
CA SER A 153 5.21 -5.36 -9.45
C SER A 153 5.57 -5.60 -8.01
#